data_cd2118fddf16c165013a03c679af54f6
#
_entry.id   cd2118fddf16c165013a03c679af54f6
#
_cell.length_a   1.000
_cell.length_b   1.000
_cell.length_c   1.000
_cell.angle_alpha   90.00
_cell.angle_beta   90.00
_cell.angle_gamma   90.00
#
_symmetry.space_group_name_H-M   'P 1'
#
loop_
_entity.id
_entity.type
_entity.pdbx_description
1 polymer ?
#
loop_
_entity_poly.entity_id
_entity_poly.type
_entity_poly.pdbx_seq_one_letter_code
_entity_poly.pdbx_strand_id
1 'polypeptide(L)'
;CAVIGNVGFLGIPMLILLLGPKAVGPVMLVLAVDLIFFGSLVVMLVTGSRGGQAGFAMFATSAAGLVKNPMIVSISLGLCWSALSLPIPAPLNDFVTILGGAATPGALFAIGASLAFKSAERLEVAAWLSFCKLILHPACVAFSAFVVFSVERYSAGVMVAAAALPVAGNVYIISQHYGVAPQRVSASILISTGISIVTLSVVIALIGAG
;
A
#
# COMPACT_ATOMS: atom_id res chain seq x y z
N CYS A 1 1.93 10.72 1.76
CA CYS A 1 1.80 10.50 0.29
C CYS A 1 3.09 9.94 -0.34
N ALA A 2 4.27 10.45 0.02
CA ALA A 2 5.51 10.12 -0.70
C ALA A 2 5.97 8.65 -0.56
N VAL A 3 5.50 7.91 0.43
CA VAL A 3 5.98 6.55 0.73
C VAL A 3 4.86 5.51 0.70
N ILE A 4 3.69 5.80 1.27
CA ILE A 4 2.60 4.83 1.42
C ILE A 4 1.94 4.57 0.06
N GLY A 5 2.09 3.34 -0.43
CA GLY A 5 1.56 2.86 -1.69
C GLY A 5 0.21 2.17 -1.57
N ASN A 6 -0.54 2.12 -2.66
CA ASN A 6 -1.82 1.41 -2.72
C ASN A 6 -1.60 -0.12 -2.87
N VAL A 7 -0.77 -0.67 -1.97
CA VAL A 7 -0.37 -2.08 -2.00
C VAL A 7 -1.56 -2.99 -1.70
N GLY A 8 -2.42 -2.62 -0.73
CA GLY A 8 -3.55 -3.45 -0.32
C GLY A 8 -4.63 -3.59 -1.38
N PHE A 9 -5.10 -2.48 -1.97
CA PHE A 9 -6.22 -2.51 -2.91
C PHE A 9 -5.80 -2.69 -4.37
N LEU A 10 -4.68 -2.10 -4.79
CA LEU A 10 -4.20 -2.20 -6.17
C LEU A 10 -3.05 -3.20 -6.29
N GLY A 11 -2.11 -3.18 -5.34
CA GLY A 11 -0.88 -3.96 -5.42
C GLY A 11 -1.11 -5.46 -5.35
N ILE A 12 -1.82 -5.95 -4.33
CA ILE A 12 -2.06 -7.38 -4.17
C ILE A 12 -2.66 -7.99 -5.43
N PRO A 13 -3.84 -7.55 -5.91
CA PRO A 13 -4.47 -8.17 -7.06
C PRO A 13 -3.61 -8.03 -8.33
N MET A 14 -3.07 -6.86 -8.59
CA MET A 14 -2.37 -6.58 -9.84
C MET A 14 -0.99 -7.24 -9.89
N LEU A 15 -0.19 -7.15 -8.82
CA LEU A 15 1.15 -7.73 -8.82
C LEU A 15 1.11 -9.27 -8.82
N ILE A 16 0.11 -9.88 -8.16
CA ILE A 16 -0.07 -11.33 -8.21
C ILE A 16 -0.49 -11.76 -9.62
N LEU A 17 -1.37 -11.00 -10.28
CA LEU A 17 -1.79 -11.29 -11.65
C LEU A 17 -0.62 -11.17 -12.65
N LEU A 18 0.21 -10.14 -12.51
CA LEU A 18 1.28 -9.84 -13.46
C LEU A 18 2.58 -10.59 -13.20
N LEU A 19 2.94 -10.82 -11.94
CA LEU A 19 4.19 -11.44 -11.53
C LEU A 19 4.02 -12.88 -11.01
N GLY A 20 2.77 -13.35 -10.92
CA GLY A 20 2.44 -14.70 -10.50
C GLY A 20 2.32 -14.89 -8.98
N PRO A 21 1.89 -16.11 -8.55
CA PRO A 21 1.60 -16.41 -7.14
C PRO A 21 2.78 -16.25 -6.19
N LYS A 22 4.01 -16.42 -6.67
CA LYS A 22 5.22 -16.22 -5.85
C LYS A 22 5.39 -14.80 -5.36
N ALA A 23 4.74 -13.82 -6.00
CA ALA A 23 4.77 -12.42 -5.57
C ALA A 23 4.02 -12.16 -4.24
N VAL A 24 3.15 -13.07 -3.80
CA VAL A 24 2.34 -12.90 -2.58
C VAL A 24 3.21 -12.59 -1.36
N GLY A 25 4.27 -13.36 -1.13
CA GLY A 25 5.15 -13.18 0.02
C GLY A 25 5.76 -11.76 0.08
N PRO A 26 6.54 -11.36 -0.92
CA PRO A 26 7.13 -10.01 -0.96
C PRO A 26 6.09 -8.88 -0.90
N VAL A 27 4.95 -8.99 -1.59
CA VAL A 27 3.88 -7.98 -1.56
C VAL A 27 3.30 -7.84 -0.16
N MET A 28 3.06 -8.96 0.53
CA MET A 28 2.55 -8.94 1.91
C MET A 28 3.53 -8.33 2.90
N LEU A 29 4.83 -8.55 2.72
CA LEU A 29 5.87 -7.90 3.53
C LEU A 29 5.85 -6.38 3.34
N VAL A 30 5.77 -5.90 2.10
CA VAL A 30 5.67 -4.47 1.81
C VAL A 30 4.40 -3.89 2.41
N LEU A 31 3.27 -4.57 2.28
CA LEU A 31 2.00 -4.14 2.89
C LEU A 31 2.10 -4.05 4.42
N ALA A 32 2.71 -5.04 5.05
CA ALA A 32 2.90 -5.03 6.51
C ALA A 32 3.77 -3.84 6.96
N VAL A 33 4.86 -3.55 6.25
CA VAL A 33 5.70 -2.37 6.52
C VAL A 33 4.91 -1.07 6.30
N ASP A 34 4.15 -0.96 5.21
CA ASP A 34 3.32 0.23 4.93
C ASP A 34 2.30 0.48 6.03
N LEU A 35 1.61 -0.56 6.50
CA LEU A 35 0.56 -0.42 7.50
C LEU A 35 1.11 -0.24 8.92
N ILE A 36 2.10 -1.05 9.30
CA ILE A 36 2.60 -1.07 10.68
C ILE A 36 3.59 0.07 10.89
N PHE A 37 4.61 0.17 10.04
CA PHE A 37 5.68 1.15 10.25
C PHE A 37 5.27 2.54 9.76
N PHE A 38 4.96 2.68 8.47
CA PHE A 38 4.63 4.00 7.90
C PHE A 38 3.28 4.51 8.36
N GLY A 39 2.28 3.65 8.56
CA GLY A 39 0.99 4.04 9.14
C GLY A 39 1.16 4.63 10.54
N SER A 40 1.92 3.96 11.41
CA SER A 40 2.23 4.45 12.76
C SER A 40 3.05 5.74 12.74
N LEU A 41 4.05 5.82 11.86
CA LEU A 41 4.89 7.01 11.71
C LEU A 41 4.07 8.24 11.28
N VAL A 42 3.14 8.09 10.34
CA VAL A 42 2.27 9.19 9.90
C VAL A 42 1.38 9.67 11.04
N VAL A 43 0.75 8.76 11.76
CA VAL A 43 -0.09 9.11 12.92
C VAL A 43 0.77 9.83 13.97
N MET A 44 1.97 9.32 14.24
CA MET A 44 2.91 9.92 15.17
C MET A 44 3.31 11.34 14.77
N LEU A 45 3.68 11.57 13.53
CA LEU A 45 4.08 12.90 13.04
C LEU A 45 2.92 13.90 13.08
N VAL A 46 1.71 13.46 12.68
CA VAL A 46 0.52 14.33 12.67
C VAL A 46 0.08 14.68 14.10
N THR A 47 0.11 13.73 15.02
CA THR A 47 -0.29 13.97 16.41
C THR A 47 0.77 14.79 17.15
N GLY A 48 2.05 14.51 16.93
CA GLY A 48 3.18 15.25 17.51
C GLY A 48 3.20 16.72 17.10
N SER A 49 2.86 17.04 15.83
CA SER A 49 2.79 18.41 15.34
C SER A 49 1.68 19.26 16.00
N ARG A 50 0.74 18.65 16.69
CA ARG A 50 -0.38 19.32 17.39
C ARG A 50 -0.15 19.52 18.90
N GLY A 51 1.08 19.37 19.38
CA GLY A 51 1.42 19.57 20.80
C GLY A 51 0.97 18.41 21.71
N GLY A 52 0.59 17.27 21.12
CA GLY A 52 0.34 16.04 21.87
C GLY A 52 1.63 15.47 22.43
N GLN A 53 1.62 14.98 23.67
CA GLN A 53 2.78 14.34 24.26
C GLN A 53 3.20 13.13 23.41
N ALA A 54 4.36 13.25 22.77
CA ALA A 54 5.00 12.14 22.09
C ALA A 54 5.50 11.16 23.16
N GLY A 55 4.79 10.06 23.37
CA GLY A 55 5.12 9.08 24.37
C GLY A 55 4.59 7.69 24.07
N PHE A 56 4.90 6.75 24.95
CA PHE A 56 4.46 5.35 24.89
C PHE A 56 2.94 5.19 24.70
N ALA A 57 2.13 6.10 25.26
CA ALA A 57 0.69 6.12 25.07
C ALA A 57 0.26 6.26 23.61
N MET A 58 1.02 6.99 22.81
CA MET A 58 0.76 7.17 21.37
C MET A 58 1.07 5.92 20.57
N PHE A 59 2.14 5.21 20.95
CA PHE A 59 2.46 3.91 20.35
C PHE A 59 1.37 2.87 20.66
N ALA A 60 0.89 2.83 21.89
CA ALA A 60 -0.20 1.96 22.31
C ALA A 60 -1.51 2.27 21.57
N THR A 61 -1.83 3.55 21.38
CA THR A 61 -3.03 3.97 20.64
C THR A 61 -2.94 3.60 19.15
N SER A 62 -1.75 3.75 18.54
CA SER A 62 -1.51 3.34 17.16
C SER A 62 -1.60 1.83 17.00
N ALA A 63 -1.01 1.06 17.92
CA ALA A 63 -1.10 -0.41 17.94
C ALA A 63 -2.56 -0.89 18.13
N ALA A 64 -3.31 -0.26 19.02
CA ALA A 64 -4.73 -0.54 19.20
C ALA A 64 -5.56 -0.22 17.92
N GLY A 65 -5.20 0.82 17.19
CA GLY A 65 -5.78 1.16 15.89
C GLY A 65 -5.51 0.08 14.83
N LEU A 66 -4.30 -0.49 14.81
CA LEU A 66 -3.92 -1.58 13.92
C LEU A 66 -4.74 -2.85 14.20
N VAL A 67 -4.85 -3.24 15.46
CA VAL A 67 -5.65 -4.43 15.88
C VAL A 67 -7.14 -4.26 15.58
N LYS A 68 -7.64 -3.03 15.52
CA LYS A 68 -9.03 -2.73 15.14
C LYS A 68 -9.25 -2.62 13.64
N ASN A 69 -8.18 -2.59 12.84
CA ASN A 69 -8.30 -2.52 11.38
C ASN A 69 -8.70 -3.89 10.82
N PRO A 70 -9.90 -4.02 10.20
CA PRO A 70 -10.41 -5.32 9.73
C PRO A 70 -9.50 -5.96 8.67
N MET A 71 -8.80 -5.16 7.87
CA MET A 71 -7.87 -5.66 6.85
C MET A 71 -6.63 -6.30 7.52
N ILE A 72 -6.05 -5.66 8.53
CA ILE A 72 -4.90 -6.20 9.27
C ILE A 72 -5.29 -7.46 10.01
N VAL A 73 -6.44 -7.45 10.68
CA VAL A 73 -6.96 -8.62 11.40
C VAL A 73 -7.17 -9.79 10.44
N SER A 74 -7.82 -9.57 9.29
CA SER A 74 -8.07 -10.62 8.30
C SER A 74 -6.78 -11.20 7.71
N ILE A 75 -5.80 -10.35 7.37
CA ILE A 75 -4.50 -10.78 6.87
C ILE A 75 -3.76 -11.60 7.94
N SER A 76 -3.73 -11.10 9.18
CA SER A 76 -3.05 -11.78 10.29
C SER A 76 -3.68 -13.14 10.58
N LEU A 77 -5.01 -13.23 10.60
CA LEU A 77 -5.73 -14.49 10.76
C LEU A 77 -5.44 -15.47 9.63
N GLY A 78 -5.43 -15.00 8.38
CA GLY A 78 -5.10 -15.82 7.21
C GLY A 78 -3.66 -16.34 7.26
N LEU A 79 -2.70 -15.50 7.66
CA LEU A 79 -1.31 -15.92 7.84
C LEU A 79 -1.14 -16.94 8.98
N CYS A 80 -1.80 -16.70 10.11
CA CYS A 80 -1.79 -17.66 11.23
C CYS A 80 -2.40 -19.01 10.82
N TRP A 81 -3.54 -18.97 10.11
CA TRP A 81 -4.18 -20.18 9.60
C TRP A 81 -3.25 -20.98 8.67
N SER A 82 -2.60 -20.27 7.74
CA SER A 82 -1.62 -20.86 6.81
C SER A 82 -0.41 -21.44 7.55
N ALA A 83 0.14 -20.71 8.52
CA ALA A 83 1.29 -21.14 9.31
C ALA A 83 1.01 -22.41 10.14
N LEU A 84 -0.23 -22.54 10.64
CA LEU A 84 -0.69 -23.71 11.37
C LEU A 84 -1.09 -24.89 10.45
N SER A 85 -1.04 -24.69 9.12
CA SER A 85 -1.44 -25.69 8.11
C SER A 85 -2.83 -26.30 8.38
N LEU A 86 -3.76 -25.49 8.89
CA LEU A 86 -5.10 -25.97 9.22
C LEU A 86 -5.91 -26.26 7.98
N PRO A 87 -6.63 -27.39 7.90
CA PRO A 87 -7.49 -27.69 6.77
C PRO A 87 -8.67 -26.70 6.71
N ILE A 88 -9.02 -26.30 5.50
CA ILE A 88 -10.22 -25.48 5.24
C ILE A 88 -11.29 -26.41 4.68
N PRO A 89 -12.48 -26.54 5.32
CA PRO A 89 -13.59 -27.30 4.78
C PRO A 89 -13.97 -26.80 3.38
N ALA A 90 -14.27 -27.72 2.45
CA ALA A 90 -14.53 -27.38 1.05
C ALA A 90 -15.57 -26.26 0.86
N PRO A 91 -16.75 -26.25 1.53
CA PRO A 91 -17.72 -25.16 1.36
C PRO A 91 -17.19 -23.80 1.79
N LEU A 92 -16.36 -23.76 2.84
CA LEU A 92 -15.73 -22.52 3.31
C LEU A 92 -14.64 -22.05 2.34
N ASN A 93 -13.87 -22.99 1.82
CA ASN A 93 -12.84 -22.68 0.81
C ASN A 93 -13.45 -22.10 -0.46
N ASP A 94 -14.55 -22.69 -0.94
CA ASP A 94 -15.26 -22.20 -2.14
C ASP A 94 -15.80 -20.79 -1.90
N PHE A 95 -16.41 -20.55 -0.74
CA PHE A 95 -16.94 -19.24 -0.37
C PHE A 95 -15.85 -18.17 -0.30
N VAL A 96 -14.73 -18.41 0.40
CA VAL A 96 -13.65 -17.44 0.50
C VAL A 96 -12.91 -17.25 -0.83
N THR A 97 -12.89 -18.28 -1.69
CA THR A 97 -12.32 -18.20 -3.03
C THR A 97 -13.13 -17.27 -3.93
N ILE A 98 -14.47 -17.40 -3.89
CA ILE A 98 -15.37 -16.50 -4.63
C ILE A 98 -15.22 -15.06 -4.15
N LEU A 99 -15.22 -14.84 -2.84
CA LEU A 99 -15.01 -13.50 -2.25
C LEU A 99 -13.64 -12.94 -2.60
N GLY A 100 -12.60 -13.76 -2.51
CA GLY A 100 -11.23 -13.38 -2.89
C GLY A 100 -11.12 -13.00 -4.37
N GLY A 101 -11.77 -13.76 -5.24
CA GLY A 101 -11.85 -13.47 -6.67
C GLY A 101 -12.57 -12.16 -6.98
N ALA A 102 -13.57 -11.78 -6.17
CA ALA A 102 -14.28 -10.50 -6.30
C ALA A 102 -13.46 -9.28 -5.76
N ALA A 103 -12.44 -9.52 -4.96
CA ALA A 103 -11.65 -8.45 -4.32
C ALA A 103 -10.97 -7.55 -5.35
N THR A 104 -10.35 -8.12 -6.39
CA THR A 104 -9.66 -7.38 -7.45
C THR A 104 -10.60 -6.46 -8.24
N PRO A 105 -11.66 -6.97 -8.89
CA PRO A 105 -12.56 -6.12 -9.66
C PRO A 105 -13.30 -5.13 -8.76
N GLY A 106 -13.70 -5.54 -7.56
CA GLY A 106 -14.35 -4.66 -6.59
C GLY A 106 -13.43 -3.50 -6.13
N ALA A 107 -12.17 -3.79 -5.82
CA ALA A 107 -11.20 -2.77 -5.43
C ALA A 107 -10.91 -1.78 -6.57
N LEU A 108 -10.70 -2.26 -7.79
CA LEU A 108 -10.45 -1.41 -8.96
C LEU A 108 -11.67 -0.52 -9.27
N PHE A 109 -12.88 -1.06 -9.17
CA PHE A 109 -14.12 -0.30 -9.33
C PHE A 109 -14.24 0.79 -8.24
N ALA A 110 -14.03 0.44 -6.98
CA ALA A 110 -14.11 1.37 -5.86
C ALA A 110 -13.06 2.50 -5.97
N ILE A 111 -11.83 2.19 -6.41
CA ILE A 111 -10.79 3.19 -6.68
C ILE A 111 -11.24 4.13 -7.80
N GLY A 112 -11.69 3.58 -8.94
CA GLY A 112 -12.19 4.39 -10.06
C GLY A 112 -13.34 5.31 -9.65
N ALA A 113 -14.33 4.79 -8.94
CA ALA A 113 -15.45 5.56 -8.42
C ALA A 113 -14.98 6.66 -7.44
N SER A 114 -14.03 6.35 -6.56
CA SER A 114 -13.51 7.32 -5.60
C SER A 114 -12.76 8.47 -6.26
N LEU A 115 -12.10 8.23 -7.40
CA LEU A 115 -11.37 9.26 -8.15
C LEU A 115 -12.31 10.28 -8.80
N ALA A 116 -13.51 9.87 -9.19
CA ALA A 116 -14.51 10.74 -9.82
C ALA A 116 -14.95 11.92 -8.91
N PHE A 117 -14.86 11.76 -7.60
CA PHE A 117 -15.27 12.77 -6.61
C PHE A 117 -14.11 13.57 -6.01
N LYS A 118 -12.88 13.38 -6.51
CA LYS A 118 -11.71 14.06 -5.95
C LYS A 118 -11.41 15.36 -6.71
N SER A 119 -11.21 16.44 -5.95
CA SER A 119 -10.76 17.73 -6.46
C SER A 119 -9.24 17.85 -6.41
N ALA A 120 -8.66 18.48 -7.41
CA ALA A 120 -7.23 18.73 -7.49
C ALA A 120 -6.93 20.18 -7.14
N GLU A 121 -6.45 20.42 -5.92
CA GLU A 121 -5.94 21.72 -5.49
C GLU A 121 -4.43 21.66 -5.28
N ARG A 122 -3.74 22.79 -5.56
CA ARG A 122 -2.29 22.97 -5.42
C ARG A 122 -1.52 21.86 -6.16
N LEU A 123 -1.68 21.81 -7.46
CA LEU A 123 -1.11 20.80 -8.36
C LEU A 123 0.41 20.65 -8.22
N GLU A 124 1.14 21.72 -7.94
CA GLU A 124 2.60 21.68 -7.76
C GLU A 124 3.03 20.75 -6.62
N VAL A 125 2.39 20.87 -5.45
CA VAL A 125 2.68 20.02 -4.29
C VAL A 125 2.25 18.58 -4.57
N ALA A 126 1.10 18.40 -5.20
CA ALA A 126 0.61 17.07 -5.56
C ALA A 126 1.50 16.39 -6.60
N ALA A 127 2.00 17.13 -7.60
CA ALA A 127 2.96 16.63 -8.58
C ALA A 127 4.29 16.24 -7.94
N TRP A 128 4.81 17.07 -7.03
CA TRP A 128 6.04 16.76 -6.29
C TRP A 128 5.89 15.49 -5.43
N LEU A 129 4.79 15.37 -4.69
CA LEU A 129 4.52 14.17 -3.89
C LEU A 129 4.35 12.92 -4.76
N SER A 130 3.73 13.06 -5.93
CA SER A 130 3.58 11.99 -6.90
C SER A 130 4.93 11.58 -7.50
N PHE A 131 5.80 12.54 -7.83
CA PHE A 131 7.17 12.27 -8.26
C PHE A 131 7.96 11.52 -7.19
N CYS A 132 7.92 11.98 -5.95
CA CYS A 132 8.56 11.28 -4.83
C CYS A 132 8.04 9.83 -4.70
N LYS A 133 6.74 9.63 -4.88
CA LYS A 133 6.12 8.31 -4.73
C LYS A 133 6.42 7.37 -5.89
N LEU A 134 6.38 7.86 -7.13
CA LEU A 134 6.45 7.01 -8.31
C LEU A 134 7.88 6.82 -8.85
N ILE A 135 8.80 7.71 -8.49
CA ILE A 135 10.18 7.68 -8.98
C ILE A 135 11.17 7.53 -7.83
N LEU A 136 11.18 8.47 -6.89
CA LEU A 136 12.18 8.47 -5.82
C LEU A 136 12.03 7.27 -4.87
N HIS A 137 10.82 6.97 -4.44
CA HIS A 137 10.56 5.86 -3.53
C HIS A 137 10.95 4.49 -4.13
N PRO A 138 10.49 4.09 -5.33
CA PRO A 138 10.93 2.83 -5.94
C PRO A 138 12.44 2.81 -6.26
N ALA A 139 13.05 3.95 -6.61
CA ALA A 139 14.50 4.02 -6.80
C ALA A 139 15.26 3.76 -5.49
N CYS A 140 14.82 4.34 -4.38
CA CYS A 140 15.40 4.06 -3.06
C CYS A 140 15.21 2.60 -2.64
N VAL A 141 14.04 2.01 -2.90
CA VAL A 141 13.79 0.60 -2.62
C VAL A 141 14.66 -0.30 -3.50
N ALA A 142 14.80 0.02 -4.79
CA ALA A 142 15.70 -0.72 -5.69
C ALA A 142 17.15 -0.65 -5.23
N PHE A 143 17.64 0.55 -4.92
CA PHE A 143 19.00 0.72 -4.38
C PHE A 143 19.19 -0.10 -3.10
N SER A 144 18.28 0.01 -2.15
CA SER A 144 18.37 -0.74 -0.90
C SER A 144 18.32 -2.24 -1.13
N ALA A 145 17.38 -2.73 -1.92
CA ALA A 145 17.18 -4.16 -2.14
C ALA A 145 18.35 -4.80 -2.92
N PHE A 146 18.81 -4.16 -4.00
CA PHE A 146 19.84 -4.75 -4.86
C PHE A 146 21.26 -4.47 -4.40
N VAL A 147 21.53 -3.27 -3.82
CA VAL A 147 22.91 -2.84 -3.51
C VAL A 147 23.23 -3.03 -2.03
N VAL A 148 22.31 -2.64 -1.11
CA VAL A 148 22.59 -2.65 0.32
C VAL A 148 22.37 -4.04 0.93
N PHE A 149 21.24 -4.66 0.63
CA PHE A 149 20.80 -5.91 1.27
C PHE A 149 20.96 -7.15 0.39
N SER A 150 21.34 -7.00 -0.88
CA SER A 150 21.51 -8.12 -1.83
C SER A 150 20.31 -9.09 -1.82
N VAL A 151 19.10 -8.55 -1.81
CA VAL A 151 17.86 -9.34 -1.82
C VAL A 151 17.77 -10.14 -3.11
N GLU A 152 17.23 -11.35 -3.02
CA GLU A 152 17.00 -12.21 -4.18
C GLU A 152 16.23 -11.44 -5.28
N ARG A 153 16.68 -11.59 -6.54
CA ARG A 153 16.30 -10.74 -7.67
C ARG A 153 14.79 -10.64 -7.89
N TYR A 154 14.09 -11.78 -7.82
CA TYR A 154 12.64 -11.78 -8.02
C TYR A 154 11.93 -11.04 -6.90
N SER A 155 12.26 -11.33 -5.66
CA SER A 155 11.67 -10.67 -4.47
C SER A 155 11.96 -9.18 -4.46
N ALA A 156 13.19 -8.77 -4.78
CA ALA A 156 13.57 -7.37 -4.92
C ALA A 156 12.74 -6.67 -6.02
N GLY A 157 12.58 -7.32 -7.18
CA GLY A 157 11.74 -6.80 -8.26
C GLY A 157 10.30 -6.58 -7.83
N VAL A 158 9.70 -7.56 -7.14
CA VAL A 158 8.33 -7.44 -6.60
C VAL A 158 8.22 -6.29 -5.60
N MET A 159 9.22 -6.13 -4.71
CA MET A 159 9.26 -5.01 -3.74
C MET A 159 9.34 -3.65 -4.44
N VAL A 160 10.15 -3.54 -5.49
CA VAL A 160 10.26 -2.33 -6.32
C VAL A 160 8.93 -2.02 -7.03
N ALA A 161 8.29 -3.04 -7.60
CA ALA A 161 6.97 -2.88 -8.22
C ALA A 161 5.91 -2.44 -7.21
N ALA A 162 5.91 -3.01 -6.00
CA ALA A 162 5.04 -2.58 -4.92
C ALA A 162 5.32 -1.13 -4.47
N ALA A 163 6.59 -0.74 -4.42
CA ALA A 163 6.99 0.64 -4.13
C ALA A 163 6.59 1.62 -5.25
N ALA A 164 6.49 1.18 -6.51
CA ALA A 164 6.07 2.00 -7.65
C ALA A 164 4.56 2.18 -7.77
N LEU A 165 3.76 1.57 -6.89
CA LEU A 165 2.32 1.78 -6.84
C LEU A 165 1.96 3.22 -6.48
N PRO A 166 0.81 3.75 -6.94
CA PRO A 166 0.36 5.11 -6.63
C PRO A 166 0.05 5.30 -5.16
N VAL A 167 -0.16 6.54 -4.77
CA VAL A 167 -0.53 6.92 -3.40
C VAL A 167 -1.78 6.18 -2.94
N ALA A 168 -1.74 5.63 -1.74
CA ALA A 168 -2.85 4.86 -1.18
C ALA A 168 -4.06 5.73 -0.79
N GLY A 169 -5.27 5.21 -1.01
CA GLY A 169 -6.51 5.89 -0.63
C GLY A 169 -6.69 6.06 0.88
N ASN A 170 -6.13 5.17 1.70
CA ASN A 170 -6.17 5.26 3.16
C ASN A 170 -5.44 6.50 3.71
N VAL A 171 -4.43 7.03 2.99
CA VAL A 171 -3.78 8.31 3.35
C VAL A 171 -4.78 9.46 3.33
N TYR A 172 -5.76 9.43 2.42
CA TYR A 172 -6.84 10.42 2.38
C TYR A 172 -7.75 10.32 3.62
N ILE A 173 -8.10 9.11 4.03
CA ILE A 173 -8.91 8.88 5.24
C ILE A 173 -8.20 9.44 6.48
N ILE A 174 -6.90 9.17 6.61
CA ILE A 174 -6.07 9.70 7.70
C ILE A 174 -6.05 11.24 7.62
N SER A 175 -5.82 11.80 6.45
CA SER A 175 -5.76 13.24 6.25
C SER A 175 -7.08 13.93 6.59
N GLN A 176 -8.22 13.33 6.25
CA GLN A 176 -9.55 13.80 6.64
C GLN A 176 -9.77 13.73 8.16
N HIS A 177 -9.46 12.58 8.75
CA HIS A 177 -9.65 12.36 10.20
C HIS A 177 -8.86 13.39 11.03
N TYR A 178 -7.64 13.67 10.61
CA TYR A 178 -6.79 14.65 11.28
C TYR A 178 -6.92 16.08 10.72
N GLY A 179 -7.74 16.33 9.70
CA GLY A 179 -7.92 17.65 9.09
C GLY A 179 -6.62 18.24 8.51
N VAL A 180 -5.72 17.40 7.98
CA VAL A 180 -4.41 17.82 7.44
C VAL A 180 -4.40 17.73 5.92
N ALA A 181 -4.63 18.85 5.26
CA ALA A 181 -4.52 19.06 3.81
C ALA A 181 -5.21 17.98 2.94
N PRO A 182 -6.49 17.62 3.16
CA PRO A 182 -7.15 16.52 2.43
C PRO A 182 -7.21 16.76 0.92
N GLN A 183 -7.35 18.01 0.46
CA GLN A 183 -7.35 18.35 -0.96
C GLN A 183 -6.01 18.02 -1.64
N ARG A 184 -4.88 18.33 -0.99
CA ARG A 184 -3.55 18.02 -1.54
C ARG A 184 -3.33 16.51 -1.62
N VAL A 185 -3.77 15.76 -0.62
CA VAL A 185 -3.71 14.29 -0.62
C VAL A 185 -4.59 13.74 -1.74
N SER A 186 -5.80 14.26 -1.90
CA SER A 186 -6.72 13.89 -2.99
C SER A 186 -6.10 14.12 -4.37
N ALA A 187 -5.51 15.31 -4.60
CA ALA A 187 -4.81 15.63 -5.83
C ALA A 187 -3.61 14.69 -6.08
N SER A 188 -2.83 14.38 -5.03
CA SER A 188 -1.70 13.45 -5.15
C SER A 188 -2.15 12.03 -5.52
N ILE A 189 -3.26 11.55 -4.96
CA ILE A 189 -3.83 10.25 -5.32
C ILE A 189 -4.23 10.25 -6.80
N LEU A 190 -4.93 11.29 -7.26
CA LEU A 190 -5.41 11.40 -8.64
C LEU A 190 -4.23 11.41 -9.64
N ILE A 191 -3.26 12.31 -9.42
CA ILE A 191 -2.10 12.47 -10.30
C ILE A 191 -1.24 11.19 -10.29
N SER A 192 -0.92 10.67 -9.11
CA SER A 192 -0.09 9.48 -9.01
C SER A 192 -0.77 8.25 -9.62
N THR A 193 -2.10 8.10 -9.48
CA THR A 193 -2.84 6.99 -10.10
C THR A 193 -2.81 7.08 -11.62
N GLY A 194 -3.03 8.27 -12.20
CA GLY A 194 -2.94 8.46 -13.65
C GLY A 194 -1.54 8.18 -14.21
N ILE A 195 -0.50 8.74 -13.58
CA ILE A 195 0.89 8.55 -14.01
C ILE A 195 1.38 7.11 -13.77
N SER A 196 0.89 6.44 -12.73
CA SER A 196 1.31 5.08 -12.40
C SER A 196 1.03 4.06 -13.51
N ILE A 197 0.06 4.31 -14.37
CA ILE A 197 -0.23 3.46 -15.53
C ILE A 197 1.05 3.29 -16.38
N VAL A 198 1.78 4.37 -16.58
CA VAL A 198 3.02 4.35 -17.38
C VAL A 198 4.20 3.89 -16.51
N THR A 199 4.42 4.51 -15.35
CA THR A 199 5.62 4.24 -14.53
C THR A 199 5.66 2.80 -14.02
N LEU A 200 4.54 2.25 -13.61
CA LEU A 200 4.48 0.88 -13.14
C LEU A 200 4.65 -0.13 -14.29
N SER A 201 4.07 0.15 -15.46
CA SER A 201 4.29 -0.68 -16.65
C SER A 201 5.77 -0.75 -17.04
N VAL A 202 6.48 0.38 -16.97
CA VAL A 202 7.94 0.40 -17.18
C VAL A 202 8.68 -0.42 -16.15
N VAL A 203 8.34 -0.27 -14.86
CA VAL A 203 8.97 -1.04 -13.77
C VAL A 203 8.75 -2.54 -13.98
N ILE A 204 7.53 -2.96 -14.28
CA ILE A 204 7.21 -4.38 -14.52
C ILE A 204 7.96 -4.92 -15.76
N ALA A 205 8.05 -4.13 -16.84
CA ALA A 205 8.82 -4.53 -18.02
C ALA A 205 10.31 -4.73 -17.69
N LEU A 206 10.91 -3.85 -16.88
CA LEU A 206 12.30 -3.97 -16.43
C LEU A 206 12.53 -5.21 -15.54
N ILE A 207 11.57 -5.57 -14.71
CA ILE A 207 11.65 -6.77 -13.87
C ILE A 207 11.52 -8.04 -14.73
N GLY A 208 10.62 -8.04 -15.72
CA GLY A 208 10.37 -9.19 -16.59
C GLY A 208 11.44 -9.41 -17.65
N ALA A 209 12.23 -8.39 -18.00
CA ALA A 209 13.29 -8.46 -19.00
C ALA A 209 14.65 -8.98 -18.46
N GLY A 210 14.74 -9.23 -17.19
CA GLY A 210 15.97 -9.66 -16.51
C GLY A 210 15.80 -10.92 -15.68
#